data_689b093810a054117aa25728fa46168f
#
_entry.id   689b093810a054117aa25728fa46168f
#
_cell.length_a   1.000
_cell.length_b   1.000
_cell.length_c   1.000
_cell.angle_alpha   90.00
_cell.angle_beta   90.00
_cell.angle_gamma   90.00
#
_symmetry.space_group_name_H-M   'P 1'
#
loop_
_entity.id
_entity.type
_entity.pdbx_description
1 polymer ?
#
loop_
_entity_poly.entity_id
_entity_poly.type
_entity_poly.pdbx_seq_one_letter_code
_entity_poly.pdbx_strand_id
1 'polypeptide(L)'
;LLGSSAIAWFAPPLWAEAAANGFPHSLAVVPVLLPTDHAAMRARIDHWLERERIRPRIAGEFEDSALLSTFAATGMGVMPAPVSLGEHLAQTHGLVQVGSTPEVQEQFHLIYSARKVMHPLLTRLLEAGKIGTLLN
;
A
#
# COMPACT_ATOMS: atom_id res chain seq x y z
N LEU A 1 7.37 3.27 16.92
CA LEU A 1 7.51 3.04 15.49
C LEU A 1 8.75 2.20 15.22
N LEU A 2 8.57 1.01 14.72
CA LEU A 2 9.67 0.11 14.41
C LEU A 2 10.09 0.14 12.97
N GLY A 3 9.22 0.56 12.11
CA GLY A 3 9.53 0.64 10.71
C GLY A 3 8.40 1.28 9.95
N SER A 4 8.71 1.70 8.75
CA SER A 4 7.73 2.27 7.85
C SER A 4 8.14 1.95 6.43
N SER A 5 7.17 1.88 5.56
CA SER A 5 7.39 1.67 4.15
C SER A 5 6.53 2.69 3.40
N ALA A 6 7.15 3.42 2.50
CA ALA A 6 6.41 4.37 1.68
C ALA A 6 5.39 3.62 0.83
N ILE A 7 4.28 4.26 0.57
CA ILE A 7 3.24 3.71 -0.28
C ILE A 7 3.50 4.15 -1.72
N ALA A 8 3.38 3.22 -2.62
CA ALA A 8 3.45 3.48 -4.05
C ALA A 8 2.17 2.97 -4.69
N TRP A 9 1.94 3.35 -5.93
CA TRP A 9 0.77 2.95 -6.68
C TRP A 9 1.22 2.09 -7.85
N PHE A 10 0.49 1.01 -8.06
CA PHE A 10 0.84 0.00 -9.03
C PHE A 10 -0.31 -0.24 -9.98
N ALA A 11 0.01 -0.47 -11.24
CA ALA A 11 -1.01 -0.63 -12.28
C ALA A 11 -0.69 -1.82 -13.17
N PRO A 12 -1.73 -2.52 -13.63
CA PRO A 12 -1.53 -3.49 -14.72
C PRO A 12 -1.20 -2.73 -16.00
N PRO A 13 -0.60 -3.41 -16.99
CA PRO A 13 -0.24 -2.75 -18.24
C PRO A 13 -1.37 -1.94 -18.88
N LEU A 14 -2.60 -2.43 -18.76
CA LEU A 14 -3.77 -1.74 -19.30
C LEU A 14 -3.89 -0.29 -18.82
N TRP A 15 -3.57 -0.04 -17.56
CA TRP A 15 -3.74 1.27 -16.94
C TRP A 15 -2.44 1.99 -16.63
N ALA A 16 -1.29 1.36 -16.88
CA ALA A 16 0.00 1.90 -16.43
C ALA A 16 0.29 3.27 -17.02
N GLU A 17 0.10 3.45 -18.31
CA GLU A 17 0.39 4.73 -18.95
C GLU A 17 -0.56 5.82 -18.49
N ALA A 18 -1.85 5.53 -18.47
CA ALA A 18 -2.85 6.51 -18.05
C ALA A 18 -2.66 6.92 -16.59
N ALA A 19 -2.27 5.98 -15.74
CA ALA A 19 -2.05 6.28 -14.33
C ALA A 19 -0.75 7.05 -14.10
N ALA A 20 0.29 6.76 -14.86
CA ALA A 20 1.56 7.45 -14.71
C ALA A 20 1.47 8.89 -15.21
N ASN A 21 0.70 9.13 -16.26
CA ASN A 21 0.53 10.46 -16.80
C ASN A 21 -0.36 11.30 -15.87
N GLY A 22 0.20 12.37 -15.34
CA GLY A 22 -0.54 13.27 -14.46
C GLY A 22 -0.73 12.73 -13.05
N PHE A 23 0.02 11.72 -12.67
CA PHE A 23 -0.01 11.25 -11.29
C PHE A 23 0.35 12.40 -10.34
N PRO A 24 -0.34 12.61 -9.22
CA PRO A 24 -1.37 11.72 -8.67
C PRO A 24 -2.81 12.02 -9.14
N HIS A 25 -3.03 13.06 -9.89
CA HIS A 25 -4.39 13.45 -10.28
C HIS A 25 -5.03 12.46 -11.25
N SER A 26 -4.21 11.63 -11.89
CA SER A 26 -4.72 10.54 -12.73
C SER A 26 -5.60 9.56 -11.94
N LEU A 27 -5.44 9.49 -10.61
CA LEU A 27 -6.25 8.61 -9.78
C LEU A 27 -7.73 9.01 -9.74
N ALA A 28 -8.06 10.18 -10.26
CA ALA A 28 -9.46 10.59 -10.39
C ALA A 28 -10.10 10.06 -11.68
N VAL A 29 -9.30 9.61 -12.63
CA VAL A 29 -9.82 9.18 -13.94
C VAL A 29 -9.62 7.70 -14.21
N VAL A 30 -8.58 7.07 -13.66
CA VAL A 30 -8.42 5.62 -13.82
C VAL A 30 -9.17 4.91 -12.68
N PRO A 31 -9.60 3.65 -12.90
CA PRO A 31 -10.22 2.90 -11.81
C PRO A 31 -9.20 2.60 -10.73
N VAL A 32 -9.63 2.70 -9.48
CA VAL A 32 -8.75 2.52 -8.32
C VAL A 32 -9.31 1.43 -7.43
N LEU A 33 -8.44 0.54 -6.98
CA LEU A 33 -8.77 -0.49 -6.01
C LEU A 33 -8.10 -0.14 -4.69
N LEU A 34 -8.86 -0.20 -3.61
CA LEU A 34 -8.36 0.20 -2.30
C LEU A 34 -8.58 -0.88 -1.26
N PRO A 35 -7.78 -0.89 -0.19
CA PRO A 35 -8.14 -1.70 0.96
C PRO A 35 -9.42 -1.15 1.59
N THR A 36 -10.11 -1.98 2.36
CA THR A 36 -11.34 -1.54 3.02
C THR A 36 -11.07 -0.41 4.02
N ASP A 37 -12.13 0.27 4.42
CA ASP A 37 -12.02 1.39 5.34
C ASP A 37 -11.60 1.00 6.75
N HIS A 38 -11.54 -0.29 7.06
CA HIS A 38 -11.04 -0.77 8.35
C HIS A 38 -9.51 -0.81 8.41
N ALA A 39 -8.84 -0.78 7.28
CA ALA A 39 -7.39 -0.82 7.24
C ALA A 39 -6.80 0.53 7.64
N ALA A 40 -5.77 0.49 8.48
CA ALA A 40 -5.10 1.73 8.88
C ALA A 40 -4.51 2.47 7.69
N MET A 41 -3.99 1.74 6.73
CA MET A 41 -3.44 2.32 5.51
C MET A 41 -4.50 3.08 4.73
N ARG A 42 -5.75 2.58 4.74
CA ARG A 42 -6.85 3.22 4.03
C ARG A 42 -7.12 4.62 4.55
N ALA A 43 -7.09 4.81 5.87
CA ALA A 43 -7.32 6.11 6.44
C ALA A 43 -6.26 7.12 6.02
N ARG A 44 -5.02 6.68 5.94
CA ARG A 44 -3.93 7.54 5.51
C ARG A 44 -4.02 7.89 4.04
N ILE A 45 -4.40 6.92 3.22
CA ILE A 45 -4.60 7.15 1.80
C ILE A 45 -5.75 8.13 1.58
N ASP A 46 -6.86 7.94 2.28
CA ASP A 46 -8.01 8.84 2.16
C ASP A 46 -7.65 10.26 2.54
N HIS A 47 -6.89 10.42 3.62
CA HIS A 47 -6.44 11.73 4.07
C HIS A 47 -5.54 12.40 3.02
N TRP A 48 -4.64 11.63 2.44
CA TRP A 48 -3.76 12.13 1.39
C TRP A 48 -4.53 12.54 0.15
N LEU A 49 -5.47 11.71 -0.29
CA LEU A 49 -6.31 12.02 -1.45
C LEU A 49 -7.11 13.30 -1.22
N GLU A 50 -7.64 13.45 -0.01
CA GLU A 50 -8.40 14.63 0.35
C GLU A 50 -7.52 15.89 0.32
N ARG A 51 -6.32 15.78 0.85
CA ARG A 51 -5.35 16.87 0.85
C ARG A 51 -4.96 17.28 -0.56
N GLU A 52 -4.84 16.32 -1.47
CA GLU A 52 -4.52 16.55 -2.87
C GLU A 52 -5.74 16.91 -3.71
N ARG A 53 -6.92 16.92 -3.09
CA ARG A 53 -8.19 17.21 -3.75
C ARG A 53 -8.49 16.25 -4.88
N ILE A 54 -8.21 14.98 -4.64
CA ILE A 54 -8.47 13.91 -5.59
C ILE A 54 -9.65 13.09 -5.11
N ARG A 55 -10.64 12.93 -5.96
CA ARG A 55 -11.75 12.02 -5.72
C ARG A 55 -11.49 10.76 -6.54
N PRO A 56 -11.03 9.68 -5.89
CA PRO A 56 -10.68 8.49 -6.64
C PRO A 56 -11.93 7.81 -7.21
N ARG A 57 -11.77 7.21 -8.36
CA ARG A 57 -12.80 6.40 -8.96
C ARG A 57 -12.65 4.98 -8.42
N ILE A 58 -13.28 4.72 -7.28
CA ILE A 58 -13.11 3.45 -6.61
C ILE A 58 -13.90 2.36 -7.32
N ALA A 59 -13.18 1.41 -7.89
CA ALA A 59 -13.77 0.28 -8.62
C ALA A 59 -13.95 -0.94 -7.72
N GLY A 60 -13.26 -0.98 -6.58
CA GLY A 60 -13.40 -2.09 -5.65
C GLY A 60 -12.65 -1.85 -4.37
N GLU A 61 -13.09 -2.54 -3.32
CA GLU A 61 -12.47 -2.49 -2.01
C GLU A 61 -12.25 -3.91 -1.51
N PHE A 62 -11.09 -4.16 -0.92
CA PHE A 62 -10.68 -5.50 -0.55
C PHE A 62 -10.11 -5.53 0.86
N GLU A 63 -10.50 -6.52 1.64
CA GLU A 63 -9.90 -6.73 2.96
C GLU A 63 -8.56 -7.45 2.85
N ASP A 64 -8.40 -8.26 1.82
CA ASP A 64 -7.25 -9.11 1.62
C ASP A 64 -6.36 -8.51 0.54
N SER A 65 -5.11 -8.22 0.89
CA SER A 65 -4.17 -7.60 -0.05
C SER A 65 -3.82 -8.54 -1.21
N ALA A 66 -3.86 -9.84 -0.99
CA ALA A 66 -3.60 -10.80 -2.07
C ALA A 66 -4.72 -10.78 -3.10
N LEU A 67 -5.97 -10.67 -2.64
CA LEU A 67 -7.10 -10.52 -3.55
C LEU A 67 -7.03 -9.20 -4.29
N LEU A 68 -6.67 -8.14 -3.59
CA LEU A 68 -6.55 -6.83 -4.21
C LEU A 68 -5.55 -6.87 -5.37
N SER A 69 -4.39 -7.48 -5.14
CA SER A 69 -3.36 -7.60 -6.18
C SER A 69 -3.83 -8.47 -7.35
N THR A 70 -4.52 -9.55 -7.04
CA THR A 70 -5.03 -10.46 -8.07
C THR A 70 -6.03 -9.76 -8.98
N PHE A 71 -6.96 -9.01 -8.40
CA PHE A 71 -7.94 -8.29 -9.20
C PHE A 71 -7.33 -7.13 -9.98
N ALA A 72 -6.35 -6.43 -9.37
CA ALA A 72 -5.63 -5.39 -10.11
C ALA A 72 -4.96 -5.99 -11.34
N ALA A 73 -4.34 -7.17 -11.19
CA ALA A 73 -3.65 -7.84 -12.29
C ALA A 73 -4.59 -8.21 -13.44
N THR A 74 -5.87 -8.40 -13.16
CA THR A 74 -6.85 -8.70 -14.24
C THR A 74 -7.21 -7.48 -15.07
N GLY A 75 -6.72 -6.31 -14.69
CA GLY A 75 -7.08 -5.07 -15.39
C GLY A 75 -8.14 -4.25 -14.67
N MET A 76 -8.56 -4.67 -13.47
CA MET A 76 -9.64 -4.00 -12.77
C MET A 76 -9.30 -2.58 -12.34
N GLY A 77 -8.04 -2.32 -12.01
CA GLY A 77 -7.65 -0.98 -11.61
C GLY A 77 -6.25 -0.87 -11.05
N VAL A 78 -5.95 0.31 -10.56
CA VAL A 78 -4.67 0.68 -9.97
C VAL A 78 -4.78 0.55 -8.46
N MET A 79 -3.72 0.10 -7.81
CA MET A 79 -3.77 -0.17 -6.38
C MET A 79 -2.59 0.41 -5.62
N PRO A 80 -2.77 0.78 -4.36
CA PRO A 80 -1.66 1.17 -3.51
C PRO A 80 -1.07 -0.05 -2.79
N ALA A 81 0.22 0.00 -2.52
CA ALA A 81 0.90 -1.02 -1.74
C ALA A 81 2.22 -0.46 -1.23
N PRO A 82 2.79 -1.05 -0.17
CA PRO A 82 4.13 -0.66 0.24
C PRO A 82 5.11 -0.80 -0.91
N VAL A 83 5.98 0.19 -1.07
CA VAL A 83 6.96 0.18 -2.16
C VAL A 83 7.86 -1.05 -2.11
N SER A 84 8.06 -1.61 -0.91
CA SER A 84 8.88 -2.80 -0.74
C SER A 84 8.30 -4.03 -1.44
N LEU A 85 7.02 -4.02 -1.77
CA LEU A 85 6.39 -5.14 -2.48
C LEU A 85 6.47 -5.00 -4.00
N GLY A 86 7.08 -3.93 -4.49
CA GLY A 86 7.09 -3.65 -5.93
C GLY A 86 7.64 -4.78 -6.79
N GLU A 87 8.75 -5.36 -6.36
CA GLU A 87 9.36 -6.45 -7.12
C GLU A 87 8.46 -7.68 -7.15
N HIS A 88 7.88 -8.03 -6.01
CA HIS A 88 6.95 -9.15 -5.94
C HIS A 88 5.72 -8.91 -6.81
N LEU A 89 5.17 -7.71 -6.76
CA LEU A 89 4.00 -7.37 -7.57
C LEU A 89 4.32 -7.42 -9.06
N ALA A 90 5.51 -6.99 -9.44
CA ALA A 90 5.93 -7.06 -10.84
C ALA A 90 6.08 -8.50 -11.30
N GLN A 91 6.77 -9.32 -10.51
CA GLN A 91 7.07 -10.69 -10.91
C GLN A 91 5.86 -11.61 -10.85
N THR A 92 5.02 -11.44 -9.83
CA THR A 92 3.89 -12.34 -9.63
C THR A 92 2.64 -11.89 -10.39
N HIS A 93 2.43 -10.58 -10.48
CA HIS A 93 1.18 -10.02 -11.01
C HIS A 93 1.36 -9.13 -12.24
N GLY A 94 2.58 -8.85 -12.63
CA GLY A 94 2.83 -7.98 -13.76
C GLY A 94 2.44 -6.52 -13.52
N LEU A 95 2.35 -6.12 -12.26
CA LEU A 95 1.99 -4.75 -11.91
C LEU A 95 3.23 -3.87 -11.90
N VAL A 96 3.12 -2.68 -12.46
CA VAL A 96 4.23 -1.73 -12.52
C VAL A 96 3.93 -0.51 -11.68
N GLN A 97 4.97 0.03 -11.05
CA GLN A 97 4.82 1.23 -10.25
C GLN A 97 4.59 2.44 -11.13
N VAL A 98 3.53 3.19 -10.84
CA VAL A 98 3.17 4.38 -11.63
C VAL A 98 3.37 5.67 -10.86
N GLY A 99 3.57 5.61 -9.57
CA GLY A 99 3.83 6.78 -8.76
C GLY A 99 4.03 6.39 -7.31
N SER A 100 4.47 7.33 -6.51
CA SER A 100 4.67 7.09 -5.09
C SER A 100 4.09 8.23 -4.28
N THR A 101 3.76 7.93 -3.03
CA THR A 101 3.24 8.89 -2.07
C THR A 101 4.08 8.79 -0.82
N PRO A 102 5.26 9.41 -0.80
CA PRO A 102 6.14 9.31 0.36
C PRO A 102 5.53 9.87 1.63
N GLU A 103 4.53 10.72 1.51
CA GLU A 103 3.80 11.26 2.66
C GLU A 103 2.93 10.22 3.34
N VAL A 104 2.58 9.15 2.64
CA VAL A 104 1.77 8.06 3.18
C VAL A 104 2.68 6.88 3.40
N GLN A 105 2.76 6.42 4.64
CA GLN A 105 3.60 5.29 4.98
C GLN A 105 2.80 4.27 5.74
N GLU A 106 3.05 3.00 5.46
CA GLU A 106 2.54 1.92 6.26
C GLU A 106 3.43 1.84 7.49
N GLN A 107 2.88 2.16 8.65
CA GLN A 107 3.65 2.25 9.87
C GLN A 107 3.34 1.10 10.81
N PHE A 108 4.39 0.55 11.39
CA PHE A 108 4.29 -0.53 12.36
C PHE A 108 4.81 -0.01 13.69
N HIS A 109 3.95 -0.05 14.70
CA HIS A 109 4.27 0.47 16.01
C HIS A 109 4.40 -0.63 17.04
N LEU A 110 5.26 -0.41 18.01
CA LEU A 110 5.38 -1.31 19.15
C LEU A 110 4.31 -0.99 20.19
N ILE A 111 3.06 -0.92 19.77
CA ILE A 111 1.99 -0.58 20.68
C ILE A 111 1.90 -1.57 21.84
N TYR A 112 2.09 -2.83 21.53
CA TYR A 112 2.08 -3.88 22.55
C TYR A 112 3.23 -3.74 23.54
N SER A 113 4.33 -3.13 23.17
CA SER A 113 5.45 -2.93 24.08
C SER A 113 5.09 -1.97 25.20
N ALA A 114 4.21 -1.03 24.94
CA ALA A 114 3.76 -0.11 25.96
C ALA A 114 2.92 -0.83 27.03
N ARG A 115 2.40 -1.98 26.71
CA ARG A 115 1.64 -2.80 27.66
C ARG A 115 2.53 -3.74 28.44
N LYS A 116 3.80 -3.76 28.09
CA LYS A 116 4.79 -4.61 28.71
C LYS A 116 4.50 -6.08 28.58
N VAL A 117 3.68 -6.43 27.66
CA VAL A 117 3.40 -7.82 27.36
C VAL A 117 4.32 -8.20 26.24
N MET A 118 5.38 -8.83 26.58
CA MET A 118 6.39 -9.18 25.60
C MET A 118 6.24 -10.63 25.20
N HIS A 119 5.63 -10.84 24.07
CA HIS A 119 5.61 -12.16 23.49
C HIS A 119 7.07 -12.57 23.22
N PRO A 120 7.47 -13.79 23.58
CA PRO A 120 8.86 -14.21 23.38
C PRO A 120 9.34 -14.08 21.94
N LEU A 121 8.47 -14.38 20.98
CA LEU A 121 8.82 -14.22 19.59
C LEU A 121 9.09 -12.78 19.23
N LEU A 122 8.26 -11.87 19.73
CA LEU A 122 8.42 -10.46 19.48
C LEU A 122 9.74 -9.95 20.05
N THR A 123 10.06 -10.35 21.26
CA THR A 123 11.32 -9.96 21.90
C THR A 123 12.50 -10.39 21.03
N ARG A 124 12.47 -11.60 20.53
CA ARG A 124 13.55 -12.09 19.67
C ARG A 124 13.63 -11.32 18.36
N LEU A 125 12.51 -10.95 17.79
CA LEU A 125 12.50 -10.17 16.56
C LEU A 125 13.11 -8.79 16.79
N LEU A 126 12.81 -8.17 17.93
CA LEU A 126 13.35 -6.88 18.27
C LEU A 126 14.85 -6.96 18.49
N GLU A 127 15.29 -7.96 19.22
CA GLU A 127 16.72 -8.14 19.51
C GLU A 127 17.51 -8.42 18.25
N ALA A 128 16.94 -9.19 17.35
CA ALA A 128 17.61 -9.52 16.10
C ALA A 128 17.55 -8.40 15.07
N GLY A 129 16.78 -7.34 15.34
CA GLY A 129 16.63 -6.26 14.39
C GLY A 129 15.91 -6.68 13.13
N LYS A 130 15.16 -7.77 13.18
CA LYS A 130 14.54 -8.31 11.98
C LYS A 130 13.21 -7.68 11.61
N ILE A 131 12.65 -6.91 12.51
CA ILE A 131 11.37 -6.26 12.21
C ILE A 131 11.49 -5.32 11.03
N GLY A 132 12.54 -4.50 11.00
CA GLY A 132 12.79 -3.63 9.87
C GLY A 132 12.92 -4.39 8.58
N THR A 133 13.60 -5.51 8.59
CA THR A 133 13.78 -6.36 7.42
C THR A 133 12.46 -6.95 6.95
N LEU A 134 11.62 -7.39 7.87
CA LEU A 134 10.33 -7.98 7.52
C LEU A 134 9.37 -6.96 6.95
N LEU A 135 9.49 -5.71 7.34
CA LEU A 135 8.60 -4.64 6.91
C LEU A 135 9.02 -3.99 5.60
N ASN A 136 10.22 -4.25 5.17
CA ASN A 136 10.74 -3.72 3.91
C ASN A 136 10.58 -4.75 2.77
#